data_a3b4c9e3e3bb823fce04ea4518fcd86f
#
_entry.id   a3b4c9e3e3bb823fce04ea4518fcd86f
#
_cell.length_a   1.000
_cell.length_b   1.000
_cell.length_c   1.000
_cell.angle_alpha   90.00
_cell.angle_beta   90.00
_cell.angle_gamma   90.00
#
_symmetry.space_group_name_H-M   'P 1'
#
loop_
_entity.id
_entity.type
_entity.pdbx_description
1 polymer ?
#
loop_
_entity_poly.entity_id
_entity_poly.type
_entity_poly.pdbx_seq_one_letter_code
_entity_poly.pdbx_strand_id
1 'polypeptide(L)'
;SGSDWTEIYVMDTATRELLPDHIEWAKFTGASWLGDGFYYSAYPAPEAGKEFSNANEGHNVYYHRLGTPQCDDTIAFEDPANPLHFHQAGVSDDQSALILGIGGQGIGDAVMIKDMRRPGSKWVTIEPSQEYYNDVVDVIGGNAYMLTSVGAPRNRFVKINLAQPARDKWVEIIPEDADGGVLTSVQFAGKDRLIAVFDRDASNHAYVYDLDGKLIREIEFPTYGTASFSSSR
;
A
#
# COMPACT_ATOMS: atom_id res chain seq x y z
N SER A 1 -11.59 -20.74 -11.54
CA SER A 1 -11.48 -20.78 -13.01
C SER A 1 -10.02 -20.93 -13.51
N GLY A 2 -9.00 -20.85 -12.71
CA GLY A 2 -7.60 -20.97 -13.12
C GLY A 2 -7.02 -19.74 -13.87
N SER A 3 -7.76 -18.66 -13.93
CA SER A 3 -7.31 -17.37 -14.45
C SER A 3 -6.83 -16.47 -13.30
N ASP A 4 -5.78 -15.67 -13.54
CA ASP A 4 -5.33 -14.62 -12.62
C ASP A 4 -6.15 -13.34 -12.73
N TRP A 5 -7.09 -13.28 -13.67
CA TRP A 5 -8.04 -12.16 -13.78
C TRP A 5 -9.04 -12.20 -12.64
N THR A 6 -9.28 -11.06 -12.04
CA THR A 6 -10.24 -10.88 -10.97
C THR A 6 -11.33 -9.90 -11.39
N GLU A 7 -12.47 -10.02 -10.76
CA GLU A 7 -13.59 -9.12 -10.92
C GLU A 7 -13.92 -8.50 -9.55
N ILE A 8 -14.36 -7.24 -9.55
CA ILE A 8 -14.77 -6.56 -8.34
C ILE A 8 -16.29 -6.35 -8.40
N TYR A 9 -16.98 -6.82 -7.36
CA TYR A 9 -18.39 -6.59 -7.14
C TYR A 9 -18.58 -5.78 -5.87
N VAL A 10 -19.55 -4.89 -5.87
CA VAL A 10 -19.89 -4.06 -4.71
C VAL A 10 -21.17 -4.56 -4.08
N MET A 11 -21.19 -4.67 -2.75
CA MET A 11 -22.35 -5.11 -1.98
C MET A 11 -22.68 -4.06 -0.92
N ASP A 12 -23.97 -3.73 -0.80
CA ASP A 12 -24.47 -2.96 0.33
C ASP A 12 -24.43 -3.82 1.60
N THR A 13 -23.72 -3.36 2.62
CA THR A 13 -23.51 -4.14 3.84
C THR A 13 -24.75 -4.23 4.74
N ALA A 14 -25.70 -3.31 4.60
CA ALA A 14 -26.94 -3.28 5.40
C ALA A 14 -27.99 -4.22 4.79
N THR A 15 -28.16 -4.19 3.46
CA THR A 15 -29.16 -5.00 2.76
C THR A 15 -28.61 -6.35 2.31
N ARG A 16 -27.28 -6.48 2.15
CA ARG A 16 -26.55 -7.63 1.58
C ARG A 16 -26.90 -7.87 0.10
N GLU A 17 -27.35 -6.83 -0.58
CA GLU A 17 -27.63 -6.88 -2.01
C GLU A 17 -26.42 -6.41 -2.80
N LEU A 18 -26.14 -7.07 -3.94
CA LEU A 18 -25.14 -6.61 -4.89
C LEU A 18 -25.64 -5.33 -5.56
N LEU A 19 -24.78 -4.34 -5.64
CA LEU A 19 -24.98 -3.15 -6.46
C LEU A 19 -24.68 -3.48 -7.93
N PRO A 20 -25.11 -2.62 -8.87
CA PRO A 20 -24.86 -2.84 -10.30
C PRO A 20 -23.38 -2.66 -10.69
N ASP A 21 -22.57 -2.17 -9.77
CA ASP A 21 -21.15 -1.89 -9.99
C ASP A 21 -20.37 -3.21 -10.16
N HIS A 22 -19.76 -3.38 -11.33
CA HIS A 22 -19.02 -4.56 -11.71
C HIS A 22 -17.78 -4.13 -12.51
N ILE A 23 -16.61 -4.49 -12.00
CA ILE A 23 -15.32 -4.21 -12.64
C ILE A 23 -14.73 -5.51 -13.16
N GLU A 24 -14.36 -5.52 -14.41
CA GLU A 24 -13.69 -6.62 -15.09
C GLU A 24 -12.22 -6.28 -15.34
N TRP A 25 -11.42 -7.29 -15.71
CA TRP A 25 -10.00 -7.18 -16.08
C TRP A 25 -9.10 -6.60 -14.98
N ALA A 26 -9.56 -6.67 -13.74
CA ALA A 26 -8.75 -6.29 -12.59
C ALA A 26 -7.67 -7.37 -12.32
N LYS A 27 -6.47 -6.92 -11.96
CA LYS A 27 -5.36 -7.81 -11.63
C LYS A 27 -4.38 -7.08 -10.71
N PHE A 28 -3.79 -7.82 -9.74
CA PHE A 28 -2.87 -7.26 -8.75
C PHE A 28 -3.44 -6.03 -8.02
N THR A 29 -4.69 -6.09 -7.61
CA THR A 29 -5.42 -4.96 -7.04
C THR A 29 -6.37 -5.38 -5.94
N GLY A 30 -6.67 -4.42 -5.06
CA GLY A 30 -7.85 -4.37 -4.20
C GLY A 30 -8.71 -3.17 -4.58
N ALA A 31 -9.79 -2.95 -3.83
CA ALA A 31 -10.59 -1.73 -3.91
C ALA A 31 -10.24 -0.82 -2.75
N SER A 32 -9.69 0.36 -3.02
CA SER A 32 -9.29 1.33 -2.00
C SER A 32 -10.24 2.53 -2.00
N TRP A 33 -11.07 2.63 -0.97
CA TRP A 33 -12.21 3.53 -0.92
C TRP A 33 -11.82 4.99 -0.68
N LEU A 34 -12.44 5.90 -1.44
CA LEU A 34 -12.36 7.34 -1.25
C LEU A 34 -13.67 8.02 -1.68
N GLY A 35 -14.34 8.70 -0.74
CA GLY A 35 -15.58 9.40 -1.05
C GLY A 35 -16.70 8.47 -1.51
N ASP A 36 -17.24 8.72 -2.71
CA ASP A 36 -18.33 7.96 -3.34
C ASP A 36 -17.87 6.88 -4.32
N GLY A 37 -16.60 6.43 -4.20
CA GLY A 37 -16.03 5.44 -5.08
C GLY A 37 -14.77 4.80 -4.52
N PHE A 38 -14.01 4.13 -5.37
CA PHE A 38 -12.77 3.47 -4.98
C PHE A 38 -11.74 3.47 -6.12
N TYR A 39 -10.46 3.40 -5.72
CA TYR A 39 -9.36 3.13 -6.63
C TYR A 39 -9.15 1.64 -6.80
N TYR A 40 -8.84 1.25 -8.02
CA TYR A 40 -8.45 -0.10 -8.38
C TYR A 40 -7.42 -0.06 -9.52
N SER A 41 -6.76 -1.17 -9.77
CA SER A 41 -5.80 -1.28 -10.87
C SER A 41 -6.22 -2.37 -11.84
N ALA A 42 -6.06 -2.09 -13.12
CA ALA A 42 -6.41 -3.00 -14.19
C ALA A 42 -5.51 -2.83 -15.41
N TYR A 43 -5.42 -3.88 -16.20
CA TYR A 43 -4.89 -3.80 -17.55
C TYR A 43 -6.01 -3.42 -18.54
N PRO A 44 -5.66 -2.91 -19.73
CA PRO A 44 -6.62 -2.80 -20.82
C PRO A 44 -7.29 -4.15 -21.11
N ALA A 45 -8.60 -4.13 -21.42
CA ALA A 45 -9.32 -5.35 -21.78
C ALA A 45 -8.59 -6.07 -22.91
N PRO A 46 -8.34 -7.39 -22.81
CA PRO A 46 -7.67 -8.13 -23.86
C PRO A 46 -8.54 -8.21 -25.11
N GLU A 47 -7.92 -8.40 -26.26
CA GLU A 47 -8.66 -8.71 -27.48
C GLU A 47 -9.43 -10.02 -27.33
N ALA A 48 -10.65 -10.07 -27.85
CA ALA A 48 -11.51 -11.25 -27.76
C ALA A 48 -10.78 -12.51 -28.29
N GLY A 49 -10.75 -13.55 -27.46
CA GLY A 49 -10.04 -14.82 -27.73
C GLY A 49 -8.55 -14.80 -27.42
N LYS A 50 -8.02 -13.72 -26.90
CA LYS A 50 -6.61 -13.58 -26.50
C LYS A 50 -6.41 -13.36 -25.00
N GLU A 51 -7.41 -13.64 -24.19
CA GLU A 51 -7.44 -13.38 -22.74
C GLU A 51 -6.27 -14.05 -22.00
N PHE A 52 -5.71 -15.12 -22.55
CA PHE A 52 -4.60 -15.88 -21.97
C PHE A 52 -3.28 -15.76 -22.74
N SER A 53 -3.25 -15.02 -23.85
CA SER A 53 -2.08 -14.93 -24.74
C SER A 53 -1.55 -13.52 -24.92
N ASN A 54 -2.29 -12.48 -24.55
CA ASN A 54 -1.81 -11.12 -24.60
C ASN A 54 -0.75 -10.87 -23.49
N ALA A 55 0.27 -10.08 -23.81
CA ALA A 55 1.16 -9.55 -22.81
C ALA A 55 0.36 -8.66 -21.83
N ASN A 56 0.67 -8.75 -20.54
CA ASN A 56 0.14 -7.85 -19.53
C ASN A 56 0.95 -6.55 -19.56
N GLU A 57 0.49 -5.58 -20.32
CA GLU A 57 1.13 -4.27 -20.51
C GLU A 57 0.13 -3.14 -20.23
N GLY A 58 0.62 -2.01 -19.70
CA GLY A 58 -0.22 -0.85 -19.45
C GLY A 58 -1.13 -1.01 -18.24
N HIS A 59 -0.59 -1.52 -17.14
CA HIS A 59 -1.31 -1.58 -15.86
C HIS A 59 -1.54 -0.16 -15.32
N ASN A 60 -2.80 0.27 -15.24
CA ASN A 60 -3.17 1.62 -14.82
C ASN A 60 -3.98 1.60 -13.54
N VAL A 61 -3.97 2.72 -12.81
CA VAL A 61 -4.86 2.96 -11.66
C VAL A 61 -6.06 3.76 -12.13
N TYR A 62 -7.24 3.27 -11.82
CA TYR A 62 -8.53 3.89 -12.12
C TYR A 62 -9.26 4.31 -10.86
N TYR A 63 -10.13 5.29 -10.98
CA TYR A 63 -11.12 5.63 -9.97
C TYR A 63 -12.50 5.30 -10.51
N HIS A 64 -13.19 4.38 -9.83
CA HIS A 64 -14.57 4.01 -10.09
C HIS A 64 -15.50 4.75 -9.15
N ARG A 65 -16.51 5.40 -9.71
CA ARG A 65 -17.57 6.06 -8.95
C ARG A 65 -18.75 5.13 -8.85
N LEU A 66 -19.28 4.91 -7.66
CA LEU A 66 -20.44 4.03 -7.47
C LEU A 66 -21.64 4.47 -8.32
N GLY A 67 -22.29 3.48 -8.91
CA GLY A 67 -23.47 3.67 -9.77
C GLY A 67 -23.16 4.13 -11.18
N THR A 68 -21.89 4.15 -11.61
CA THR A 68 -21.50 4.44 -12.99
C THR A 68 -20.95 3.18 -13.68
N PRO A 69 -21.04 3.07 -15.02
CA PRO A 69 -20.43 1.96 -15.72
C PRO A 69 -18.89 2.08 -15.72
N GLN A 70 -18.17 0.95 -15.72
CA GLN A 70 -16.71 0.91 -15.73
C GLN A 70 -16.06 1.72 -16.87
N CYS A 71 -16.71 1.83 -18.03
CA CYS A 71 -16.20 2.62 -19.16
C CYS A 71 -16.12 4.13 -18.89
N ASP A 72 -16.76 4.63 -17.83
CA ASP A 72 -16.74 6.03 -17.42
C ASP A 72 -15.63 6.29 -16.35
N ASP A 73 -14.88 5.25 -15.95
CA ASP A 73 -13.85 5.35 -14.94
C ASP A 73 -12.71 6.26 -15.41
N THR A 74 -12.19 7.04 -14.47
CA THR A 74 -11.12 7.98 -14.76
C THR A 74 -9.76 7.40 -14.41
N ILE A 75 -8.76 7.60 -15.29
CA ILE A 75 -7.39 7.21 -15.02
C ILE A 75 -6.81 8.15 -13.94
N ALA A 76 -6.43 7.57 -12.80
CA ALA A 76 -5.78 8.27 -11.70
C ALA A 76 -4.25 8.28 -11.84
N PHE A 77 -3.70 7.21 -12.45
CA PHE A 77 -2.27 7.08 -12.75
C PHE A 77 -2.05 6.13 -13.93
N GLU A 78 -1.12 6.50 -14.80
CA GLU A 78 -0.60 5.68 -15.90
C GLU A 78 0.91 5.93 -16.09
N ASP A 79 1.62 4.91 -16.60
CA ASP A 79 3.05 5.02 -16.95
C ASP A 79 3.34 4.38 -18.31
N PRO A 80 3.01 5.08 -19.41
CA PRO A 80 3.22 4.54 -20.77
C PRO A 80 4.70 4.31 -21.13
N ALA A 81 5.62 4.96 -20.41
CA ALA A 81 7.06 4.79 -20.64
C ALA A 81 7.57 3.44 -20.11
N ASN A 82 6.88 2.84 -19.15
CA ASN A 82 7.24 1.56 -18.53
C ASN A 82 6.04 0.60 -18.53
N PRO A 83 5.63 0.07 -19.68
CA PRO A 83 4.38 -0.68 -19.83
C PRO A 83 4.34 -1.99 -19.03
N LEU A 84 5.51 -2.50 -18.59
CA LEU A 84 5.61 -3.71 -17.78
C LEU A 84 5.55 -3.46 -16.27
N HIS A 85 5.51 -2.20 -15.84
CA HIS A 85 5.28 -1.88 -14.43
C HIS A 85 3.84 -2.21 -14.03
N PHE A 86 3.66 -2.65 -12.81
CA PHE A 86 2.34 -2.72 -12.19
C PHE A 86 2.22 -1.67 -11.09
N HIS A 87 1.01 -1.20 -10.88
CA HIS A 87 0.70 -0.08 -10.01
C HIS A 87 -0.33 -0.52 -8.96
N GLN A 88 -0.04 -0.29 -7.70
CA GLN A 88 -0.98 -0.54 -6.61
C GLN A 88 -1.32 0.77 -5.92
N ALA A 89 -2.61 1.05 -5.77
CA ALA A 89 -3.08 2.25 -5.12
C ALA A 89 -3.73 1.93 -3.77
N GLY A 90 -3.37 2.71 -2.75
CA GLY A 90 -3.95 2.68 -1.42
C GLY A 90 -4.36 4.07 -0.97
N VAL A 91 -5.45 4.19 -0.22
CA VAL A 91 -5.89 5.44 0.39
C VAL A 91 -5.53 5.40 1.87
N SER A 92 -4.96 6.50 2.41
CA SER A 92 -4.69 6.63 3.85
C SER A 92 -5.96 6.52 4.69
N ASP A 93 -5.85 6.08 5.94
CA ASP A 93 -6.99 5.88 6.85
C ASP A 93 -7.88 7.12 6.98
N ASP A 94 -7.29 8.31 6.99
CA ASP A 94 -8.00 9.59 7.06
C ASP A 94 -8.47 10.11 5.69
N GLN A 95 -8.28 9.33 4.61
CA GLN A 95 -8.59 9.67 3.23
C GLN A 95 -7.87 10.93 2.69
N SER A 96 -6.81 11.35 3.35
CA SER A 96 -6.07 12.57 2.97
C SER A 96 -5.04 12.35 1.87
N ALA A 97 -4.65 11.12 1.61
CA ALA A 97 -3.60 10.78 0.65
C ALA A 97 -3.94 9.55 -0.18
N LEU A 98 -3.51 9.58 -1.44
CA LEU A 98 -3.43 8.42 -2.32
C LEU A 98 -1.97 7.98 -2.39
N ILE A 99 -1.72 6.73 -2.04
CA ILE A 99 -0.41 6.09 -2.00
C ILE A 99 -0.30 5.22 -3.23
N LEU A 100 0.81 5.31 -3.95
CA LEU A 100 1.08 4.51 -5.14
C LEU A 100 2.37 3.72 -4.96
N GLY A 101 2.27 2.40 -5.02
CA GLY A 101 3.39 1.49 -5.19
C GLY A 101 3.59 1.15 -6.67
N ILE A 102 4.82 1.18 -7.16
CA ILE A 102 5.19 0.87 -8.55
C ILE A 102 6.21 -0.26 -8.53
N GLY A 103 5.81 -1.44 -8.98
CA GLY A 103 6.62 -2.64 -9.00
C GLY A 103 6.82 -3.22 -10.41
N GLY A 104 7.51 -4.35 -10.48
CA GLY A 104 7.64 -5.16 -11.70
C GLY A 104 9.07 -5.38 -12.23
N GLN A 105 10.06 -4.63 -11.77
CA GLN A 105 11.44 -4.77 -12.24
C GLN A 105 12.47 -5.04 -11.13
N GLY A 106 12.08 -4.85 -9.87
CA GLY A 106 12.94 -4.99 -8.69
C GLY A 106 12.41 -6.01 -7.68
N ILE A 107 13.07 -6.05 -6.54
CA ILE A 107 12.65 -6.85 -5.37
C ILE A 107 11.66 -6.09 -4.47
N GLY A 108 11.45 -4.80 -4.74
CA GLY A 108 10.57 -3.91 -4.01
C GLY A 108 9.84 -2.96 -4.94
N ASP A 109 9.24 -1.92 -4.37
CA ASP A 109 8.42 -0.95 -5.08
C ASP A 109 8.97 0.47 -4.95
N ALA A 110 8.92 1.22 -6.05
CA ALA A 110 9.00 2.67 -5.97
C ALA A 110 7.70 3.21 -5.36
N VAL A 111 7.78 4.34 -4.66
CA VAL A 111 6.66 4.91 -3.91
C VAL A 111 6.41 6.36 -4.28
N MET A 112 5.16 6.67 -4.60
CA MET A 112 4.69 8.04 -4.78
C MET A 112 3.45 8.29 -3.93
N ILE A 113 3.26 9.53 -3.48
CA ILE A 113 2.10 9.93 -2.66
C ILE A 113 1.50 11.23 -3.21
N LYS A 114 0.17 11.29 -3.24
CA LYS A 114 -0.59 12.46 -3.68
C LYS A 114 -1.52 12.95 -2.56
N ASP A 115 -1.45 14.25 -2.23
CA ASP A 115 -2.38 14.87 -1.27
C ASP A 115 -3.76 15.03 -1.89
N MET A 116 -4.76 14.33 -1.37
CA MET A 116 -6.13 14.30 -1.88
C MET A 116 -7.00 15.44 -1.34
N ARG A 117 -6.53 16.18 -0.32
CA ARG A 117 -7.25 17.33 0.24
C ARG A 117 -7.19 18.57 -0.66
N ARG A 118 -6.27 18.58 -1.62
CA ARG A 118 -6.01 19.73 -2.51
C ARG A 118 -6.28 19.33 -3.96
N PRO A 119 -7.32 19.87 -4.60
CA PRO A 119 -7.54 19.66 -6.03
C PRO A 119 -6.30 20.05 -6.84
N GLY A 120 -5.92 19.20 -7.80
CA GLY A 120 -4.75 19.45 -8.66
C GLY A 120 -3.40 19.20 -8.02
N SER A 121 -3.33 18.60 -6.82
CA SER A 121 -2.07 18.14 -6.22
C SER A 121 -1.31 17.23 -7.17
N LYS A 122 0.01 17.40 -7.18
CA LYS A 122 0.93 16.56 -7.93
C LYS A 122 1.36 15.36 -7.07
N TRP A 123 1.78 14.30 -7.74
CA TRP A 123 2.47 13.18 -7.11
C TRP A 123 3.82 13.64 -6.54
N VAL A 124 4.09 13.24 -5.31
CA VAL A 124 5.38 13.42 -4.62
C VAL A 124 6.09 12.08 -4.62
N THR A 125 7.25 12.01 -5.25
CA THR A 125 8.09 10.80 -5.22
C THR A 125 8.76 10.70 -3.84
N ILE A 126 8.54 9.59 -3.16
CA ILE A 126 9.14 9.26 -1.88
C ILE A 126 10.39 8.40 -2.11
N GLU A 127 10.22 7.31 -2.84
CA GLU A 127 11.29 6.41 -3.21
C GLU A 127 11.17 6.08 -4.71
N PRO A 128 12.16 6.47 -5.54
CA PRO A 128 12.09 6.24 -6.98
C PRO A 128 12.57 4.86 -7.42
N SER A 129 13.28 4.12 -6.55
CA SER A 129 13.90 2.84 -6.91
C SER A 129 13.02 1.66 -6.51
N GLN A 130 13.02 0.62 -7.35
CA GLN A 130 12.41 -0.68 -7.04
C GLN A 130 13.42 -1.67 -6.42
N GLU A 131 14.60 -1.20 -6.00
CA GLU A 131 15.63 -2.05 -5.36
C GLU A 131 15.36 -2.31 -3.88
N TYR A 132 14.48 -1.53 -3.26
CA TYR A 132 14.22 -1.57 -1.83
C TYR A 132 12.79 -2.01 -1.54
N TYR A 133 12.63 -2.82 -0.50
CA TYR A 133 11.31 -3.06 0.08
C TYR A 133 10.77 -1.77 0.68
N ASN A 134 9.55 -1.40 0.32
CA ASN A 134 8.87 -0.22 0.83
C ASN A 134 7.39 -0.54 1.04
N ASP A 135 6.90 -0.29 2.24
CA ASP A 135 5.49 -0.43 2.60
C ASP A 135 5.05 0.81 3.39
N VAL A 136 4.19 1.62 2.78
CA VAL A 136 3.64 2.81 3.43
C VAL A 136 2.46 2.38 4.30
N VAL A 137 2.69 2.36 5.59
CA VAL A 137 1.70 1.95 6.60
C VAL A 137 0.54 2.95 6.68
N ASP A 138 0.83 4.24 6.66
CA ASP A 138 -0.20 5.30 6.61
C ASP A 138 0.41 6.67 6.29
N VAL A 139 -0.46 7.65 5.99
CA VAL A 139 -0.11 9.06 5.83
C VAL A 139 -0.94 9.90 6.80
N ILE A 140 -0.25 10.60 7.70
CA ILE A 140 -0.89 11.34 8.78
C ILE A 140 -0.33 12.75 8.86
N GLY A 141 -1.21 13.75 8.77
CA GLY A 141 -0.81 15.15 8.94
C GLY A 141 0.29 15.62 8.00
N GLY A 142 0.33 15.09 6.76
CA GLY A 142 1.36 15.41 5.77
C GLY A 142 2.70 14.68 5.96
N ASN A 143 2.71 13.63 6.79
CA ASN A 143 3.86 12.75 6.95
C ASN A 143 3.47 11.32 6.53
N ALA A 144 4.30 10.69 5.71
CA ALA A 144 4.20 9.26 5.44
C ALA A 144 4.98 8.49 6.51
N TYR A 145 4.43 7.35 6.89
CA TYR A 145 5.05 6.39 7.79
C TYR A 145 5.31 5.11 7.02
N MET A 146 6.58 4.74 6.86
CA MET A 146 6.98 3.71 5.92
C MET A 146 7.96 2.71 6.55
N LEU A 147 7.68 1.44 6.35
CA LEU A 147 8.61 0.35 6.57
C LEU A 147 9.48 0.22 5.31
N THR A 148 10.80 0.22 5.45
CA THR A 148 11.71 0.26 4.32
C THR A 148 13.04 -0.44 4.57
N SER A 149 13.60 -1.02 3.51
CA SER A 149 14.98 -1.55 3.52
C SER A 149 16.03 -0.52 3.06
N VAL A 150 15.66 0.71 2.74
CA VAL A 150 16.61 1.77 2.37
C VAL A 150 17.58 2.02 3.51
N GLY A 151 18.88 1.68 3.32
CA GLY A 151 19.93 1.82 4.33
C GLY A 151 19.82 0.89 5.53
N ALA A 152 18.92 -0.11 5.49
CA ALA A 152 18.66 -1.08 6.55
C ALA A 152 18.19 -2.41 5.94
N PRO A 153 19.09 -3.34 5.57
CA PRO A 153 18.75 -4.59 4.88
C PRO A 153 17.70 -5.46 5.59
N ARG A 154 17.55 -5.32 6.91
CA ARG A 154 16.54 -6.00 7.72
C ARG A 154 15.36 -5.11 8.10
N ASN A 155 15.15 -4.05 7.32
CA ASN A 155 14.12 -3.03 7.44
C ASN A 155 14.27 -2.14 8.67
N ARG A 156 13.73 -0.95 8.51
CA ARG A 156 13.52 0.07 9.56
C ARG A 156 12.20 0.78 9.30
N PHE A 157 11.67 1.45 10.30
CA PHE A 157 10.47 2.25 10.18
C PHE A 157 10.78 3.72 10.27
N VAL A 158 10.30 4.49 9.28
CA VAL A 158 10.65 5.91 9.12
C VAL A 158 9.41 6.78 8.98
N LYS A 159 9.55 8.04 9.41
CA LYS A 159 8.60 9.13 9.17
C LYS A 159 9.18 10.08 8.14
N ILE A 160 8.38 10.43 7.13
CA ILE A 160 8.80 11.21 5.97
C ILE A 160 7.86 12.40 5.82
N ASN A 161 8.39 13.62 5.93
CA ASN A 161 7.61 14.82 5.65
C ASN A 161 7.41 14.96 4.14
N LEU A 162 6.16 14.97 3.66
CA LEU A 162 5.83 15.07 2.23
C LEU A 162 6.27 16.39 1.59
N ALA A 163 6.50 17.44 2.37
CA ALA A 163 7.07 18.69 1.89
C ALA A 163 8.60 18.64 1.72
N GLN A 164 9.28 17.65 2.31
CA GLN A 164 10.72 17.42 2.25
C GLN A 164 11.02 15.92 2.14
N PRO A 165 10.67 15.26 1.01
CA PRO A 165 10.68 13.81 0.89
C PRO A 165 12.07 13.19 0.70
N ALA A 166 13.13 13.99 0.59
CA ALA A 166 14.49 13.49 0.35
C ALA A 166 14.96 12.55 1.47
N ARG A 167 15.66 11.46 1.10
CA ARG A 167 16.10 10.40 2.02
C ARG A 167 16.89 10.90 3.23
N ASP A 168 17.69 11.96 3.07
CA ASP A 168 18.47 12.58 4.13
C ASP A 168 17.63 13.34 5.17
N LYS A 169 16.34 13.51 4.92
CA LYS A 169 15.33 14.15 5.80
C LYS A 169 14.41 13.14 6.48
N TRP A 170 14.55 11.86 6.18
CA TRP A 170 13.74 10.83 6.81
C TRP A 170 14.11 10.72 8.29
N VAL A 171 13.12 10.66 9.13
CA VAL A 171 13.27 10.47 10.58
C VAL A 171 13.07 9.01 10.91
N GLU A 172 14.09 8.35 11.40
CA GLU A 172 14.00 6.96 11.86
C GLU A 172 13.22 6.92 13.18
N ILE A 173 12.18 6.06 13.21
CA ILE A 173 11.35 5.82 14.40
C ILE A 173 11.75 4.49 15.04
N ILE A 174 11.78 3.40 14.25
CA ILE A 174 12.24 2.10 14.73
C ILE A 174 13.42 1.69 13.84
N PRO A 175 14.61 1.57 14.42
CA PRO A 175 15.82 1.21 13.68
C PRO A 175 15.80 -0.27 13.28
N GLU A 176 16.72 -0.63 12.40
CA GLU A 176 17.06 -2.03 12.12
C GLU A 176 17.44 -2.75 13.43
N ASP A 177 16.98 -3.98 13.57
CA ASP A 177 17.25 -4.78 14.77
C ASP A 177 18.74 -5.13 14.89
N ALA A 178 19.37 -4.69 15.99
CA ALA A 178 20.79 -4.97 16.26
C ALA A 178 21.07 -6.46 16.49
N ASP A 179 20.08 -7.21 16.97
CA ASP A 179 20.20 -8.65 17.30
C ASP A 179 19.91 -9.55 16.08
N GLY A 180 19.74 -8.98 14.91
CA GLY A 180 19.65 -9.72 13.65
C GLY A 180 18.24 -10.08 13.20
N GLY A 181 17.20 -9.67 13.91
CA GLY A 181 15.82 -9.84 13.49
C GLY A 181 15.45 -8.97 12.30
N VAL A 182 14.49 -9.42 11.52
CA VAL A 182 13.90 -8.64 10.39
C VAL A 182 12.62 -7.99 10.86
N LEU A 183 12.53 -6.66 10.73
CA LEU A 183 11.28 -5.94 10.97
C LEU A 183 10.31 -6.25 9.82
N THR A 184 9.28 -7.04 10.10
CA THR A 184 8.36 -7.57 9.07
C THR A 184 7.06 -6.79 8.95
N SER A 185 6.61 -6.17 10.04
CA SER A 185 5.43 -5.30 10.00
C SER A 185 5.45 -4.25 11.09
N VAL A 186 4.86 -3.10 10.80
CA VAL A 186 4.54 -2.05 11.76
C VAL A 186 3.12 -1.60 11.50
N GLN A 187 2.35 -1.37 12.55
CA GLN A 187 1.01 -0.82 12.42
C GLN A 187 0.69 0.13 13.57
N PHE A 188 -0.18 1.08 13.31
CA PHE A 188 -0.72 1.95 14.35
C PHE A 188 -1.68 1.18 15.24
N ALA A 189 -1.59 1.38 16.55
CA ALA A 189 -2.53 0.85 17.53
C ALA A 189 -3.17 2.03 18.28
N GLY A 190 -4.37 2.39 17.86
CA GLY A 190 -5.00 3.62 18.28
C GLY A 190 -4.25 4.85 17.76
N LYS A 191 -4.25 5.95 18.53
CA LYS A 191 -3.72 7.24 18.08
C LYS A 191 -2.27 7.52 18.46
N ASP A 192 -1.69 6.74 19.36
CA ASP A 192 -0.44 7.09 20.04
C ASP A 192 0.54 5.93 20.22
N ARG A 193 0.27 4.78 19.61
CA ARG A 193 1.10 3.58 19.72
C ARG A 193 1.38 2.97 18.35
N LEU A 194 2.50 2.26 18.29
CA LEU A 194 2.89 1.38 17.20
C LEU A 194 3.05 -0.03 17.74
N ILE A 195 2.63 -1.03 16.98
CA ILE A 195 2.99 -2.43 17.18
C ILE A 195 3.95 -2.79 16.05
N ALA A 196 5.16 -3.21 16.42
CA ALA A 196 6.18 -3.68 15.50
C ALA A 196 6.41 -5.17 15.70
N VAL A 197 6.50 -5.92 14.60
CA VAL A 197 6.77 -7.36 14.61
C VAL A 197 8.12 -7.61 13.94
N PHE A 198 8.98 -8.30 14.67
CA PHE A 198 10.26 -8.77 14.17
C PHE A 198 10.23 -10.29 14.01
N ASP A 199 10.78 -10.77 12.90
CA ASP A 199 11.04 -12.18 12.69
C ASP A 199 12.48 -12.49 13.11
N ARG A 200 12.63 -13.33 14.14
CA ARG A 200 13.91 -13.72 14.70
C ARG A 200 13.85 -15.22 15.03
N ASP A 201 14.84 -15.98 14.59
CA ASP A 201 14.94 -17.41 14.82
C ASP A 201 13.66 -18.19 14.44
N ALA A 202 13.08 -17.87 13.28
CA ALA A 202 11.84 -18.42 12.76
C ALA A 202 10.62 -18.25 13.70
N SER A 203 10.63 -17.20 14.51
CA SER A 203 9.56 -16.85 15.45
C SER A 203 9.31 -15.35 15.45
N ASN A 204 8.07 -14.93 15.61
CA ASN A 204 7.75 -13.53 15.73
C ASN A 204 7.94 -13.02 17.17
N HIS A 205 8.51 -11.84 17.28
CA HIS A 205 8.61 -11.03 18.49
C HIS A 205 7.90 -9.71 18.25
N ALA A 206 6.96 -9.37 19.11
CA ALA A 206 6.17 -8.17 18.93
C ALA A 206 6.40 -7.17 20.08
N TYR A 207 6.52 -5.91 19.71
CA TYR A 207 6.82 -4.83 20.64
C TYR A 207 5.88 -3.64 20.42
N VAL A 208 5.53 -2.98 21.52
CA VAL A 208 4.76 -1.74 21.52
C VAL A 208 5.71 -0.57 21.69
N TYR A 209 5.63 0.38 20.78
CA TYR A 209 6.38 1.64 20.82
C TYR A 209 5.41 2.84 20.92
N ASP A 210 5.92 3.98 21.38
CA ASP A 210 5.27 5.26 21.13
C ASP A 210 5.58 5.77 19.69
N LEU A 211 5.00 6.91 19.33
CA LEU A 211 5.18 7.47 17.97
C LEU A 211 6.60 8.08 17.75
N ASP A 212 7.39 8.24 18.80
CA ASP A 212 8.77 8.72 18.74
C ASP A 212 9.78 7.56 18.73
N GLY A 213 9.29 6.31 18.71
CA GLY A 213 10.12 5.11 18.65
C GLY A 213 10.65 4.61 19.99
N LYS A 214 10.13 5.14 21.11
CA LYS A 214 10.50 4.63 22.42
C LYS A 214 9.75 3.32 22.70
N LEU A 215 10.51 2.26 22.98
CA LEU A 215 9.95 0.98 23.42
C LEU A 215 9.17 1.14 24.73
N ILE A 216 7.93 0.66 24.73
CA ILE A 216 7.04 0.67 25.90
C ILE A 216 7.03 -0.70 26.56
N ARG A 217 6.81 -1.76 25.76
CA ARG A 217 6.81 -3.14 26.27
C ARG A 217 6.90 -4.16 25.13
N GLU A 218 7.27 -5.37 25.46
CA GLU A 218 7.09 -6.54 24.62
C GLU A 218 5.67 -7.08 24.76
N ILE A 219 5.18 -7.74 23.72
CA ILE A 219 3.95 -8.56 23.73
C ILE A 219 4.41 -10.01 23.84
N GLU A 220 4.25 -10.60 25.01
CA GLU A 220 4.62 -11.98 25.24
C GLU A 220 3.62 -12.93 24.55
N PHE A 221 4.14 -13.90 23.81
CA PHE A 221 3.36 -14.97 23.21
C PHE A 221 3.46 -16.24 24.05
N PRO A 222 2.39 -17.05 24.12
CA PRO A 222 2.39 -18.28 24.92
C PRO A 222 3.26 -19.39 24.33
N THR A 223 3.66 -19.26 23.05
CA THR A 223 4.48 -20.22 22.31
C THR A 223 5.18 -19.55 21.13
N TYR A 224 6.17 -20.23 20.57
CA TYR A 224 6.81 -19.83 19.32
C TYR A 224 5.82 -19.93 18.15
N GLY A 225 5.91 -19.02 17.19
CA GLY A 225 5.06 -19.02 16.01
C GLY A 225 5.02 -17.69 15.29
N THR A 226 4.07 -17.57 14.38
CA THR A 226 3.79 -16.32 13.66
C THR A 226 2.61 -15.60 14.28
N ALA A 227 2.68 -14.28 14.34
CA ALA A 227 1.61 -13.43 14.82
C ALA A 227 1.33 -12.32 13.80
N SER A 228 0.06 -12.04 13.60
CA SER A 228 -0.39 -10.88 12.83
C SER A 228 -1.31 -10.03 13.70
N PHE A 229 -1.25 -8.75 13.49
CA PHE A 229 -2.09 -7.79 14.18
C PHE A 229 -2.95 -7.06 13.15
N SER A 230 -4.14 -6.68 13.53
CA SER A 230 -4.98 -5.73 12.80
C SER A 230 -5.51 -4.69 13.77
N SER A 231 -5.53 -3.46 13.36
CA SER A 231 -6.05 -2.36 14.16
C SER A 231 -6.89 -1.45 13.30
N SER A 232 -7.78 -0.72 13.93
CA SER A 232 -8.47 0.45 13.36
C SER A 232 -8.09 1.69 14.16
N ARG A 233 -8.03 2.83 13.49
CA ARG A 233 -7.78 4.14 14.12
C ARG A 233 -9.08 4.84 14.43
#